data_f94f6ce1401d16b82b392dd6f3266d51
#
_entry.id   f94f6ce1401d16b82b392dd6f3266d51
#
_cell.length_a   1.000
_cell.length_b   1.000
_cell.length_c   1.000
_cell.angle_alpha   90.00
_cell.angle_beta   90.00
_cell.angle_gamma   90.00
#
_symmetry.space_group_name_H-M   'P 1'
#
loop_
_entity.id
_entity.type
_entity.pdbx_description
1 polymer ?
#
loop_
_entity_poly.entity_id
_entity_poly.type
_entity_poly.pdbx_seq_one_letter_code
_entity_poly.pdbx_strand_id
1 'polypeptide(L)'
;MSKKVLVTGSTRGIGKAIIERFHSGNWDVCISGRNINQVEDLANNLNGIRENSAIGLAVDLEVKSELNGLFDLIKKPWGELDCIVFNIGSGSGAKGLTSTFDENELSTRINFTNIVKQFNTLIDLIKLNKQGGSVIFIGSIAQEINVNAPISYSNSKRALNVFAKYQASTLASRKIRVNVINPGHILTETGVWDKKRIDTPESFNDFIEENIPIGSIGKVGEIAEAVFFCADSPNRNFLVGASIDVDGGTSLIK
;
A
#
# COMPACT_ATOMS: atom_id res chain seq x y z
N MET A 1 -6.26 -25.00 -0.55
CA MET A 1 -5.07 -24.21 -0.96
C MET A 1 -5.09 -22.90 -0.19
N SER A 2 -3.93 -22.43 0.27
CA SER A 2 -3.78 -21.11 0.88
C SER A 2 -4.09 -20.00 -0.13
N LYS A 3 -4.66 -18.91 0.35
CA LYS A 3 -4.84 -17.70 -0.47
C LYS A 3 -3.49 -17.02 -0.71
N LYS A 4 -3.35 -16.26 -1.79
CA LYS A 4 -2.11 -15.67 -2.25
C LYS A 4 -2.21 -14.17 -2.39
N VAL A 5 -1.24 -13.43 -1.85
CA VAL A 5 -1.18 -11.97 -1.95
C VAL A 5 0.15 -11.50 -2.51
N LEU A 6 0.10 -10.50 -3.38
CA LEU A 6 1.26 -9.67 -3.74
C LEU A 6 1.14 -8.32 -3.04
N VAL A 7 2.23 -7.87 -2.40
CA VAL A 7 2.33 -6.51 -1.86
C VAL A 7 3.51 -5.79 -2.50
N THR A 8 3.24 -4.69 -3.20
CA THR A 8 4.30 -3.91 -3.84
C THR A 8 5.07 -3.05 -2.84
N GLY A 9 6.42 -3.04 -2.92
CA GLY A 9 7.27 -2.27 -2.01
C GLY A 9 7.16 -2.74 -0.55
N SER A 10 7.30 -4.03 -0.32
CA SER A 10 6.95 -4.68 0.95
C SER A 10 8.15 -5.11 1.82
N THR A 11 9.34 -4.56 1.59
CA THR A 11 10.52 -4.90 2.40
C THR A 11 10.64 -4.09 3.70
N ARG A 12 9.84 -3.03 3.88
CA ARG A 12 9.86 -2.16 5.08
C ARG A 12 8.54 -1.45 5.30
N GLY A 13 8.40 -0.80 6.47
CA GLY A 13 7.30 0.08 6.82
C GLY A 13 5.92 -0.59 6.68
N ILE A 14 4.96 0.14 6.13
CA ILE A 14 3.58 -0.34 5.95
C ILE A 14 3.53 -1.62 5.12
N GLY A 15 4.28 -1.68 4.01
CA GLY A 15 4.27 -2.85 3.13
C GLY A 15 4.78 -4.12 3.83
N LYS A 16 5.83 -4.02 4.66
CA LYS A 16 6.32 -5.15 5.47
C LYS A 16 5.28 -5.60 6.47
N ALA A 17 4.68 -4.68 7.22
CA ALA A 17 3.62 -5.01 8.17
C ALA A 17 2.42 -5.71 7.51
N ILE A 18 2.05 -5.28 6.29
CA ILE A 18 0.99 -5.93 5.51
C ILE A 18 1.39 -7.38 5.18
N ILE A 19 2.61 -7.61 4.67
CA ILE A 19 3.11 -8.97 4.37
C ILE A 19 3.07 -9.86 5.62
N GLU A 20 3.59 -9.38 6.74
CA GLU A 20 3.61 -10.14 7.99
C GLU A 20 2.19 -10.45 8.49
N ARG A 21 1.26 -9.50 8.34
CA ARG A 21 -0.14 -9.70 8.72
C ARG A 21 -0.85 -10.74 7.85
N PHE A 22 -0.64 -10.72 6.53
CA PHE A 22 -1.20 -11.74 5.64
C PHE A 22 -0.61 -13.12 5.91
N HIS A 23 0.71 -13.19 6.13
CA HIS A 23 1.39 -14.44 6.45
C HIS A 23 0.87 -15.06 7.75
N SER A 24 0.70 -14.26 8.81
CA SER A 24 0.10 -14.70 10.08
C SER A 24 -1.37 -15.11 9.94
N GLY A 25 -2.06 -14.62 8.92
CA GLY A 25 -3.41 -15.00 8.52
C GLY A 25 -3.48 -16.25 7.63
N ASN A 26 -2.39 -17.01 7.52
CA ASN A 26 -2.25 -18.22 6.69
C ASN A 26 -2.38 -17.99 5.17
N TRP A 27 -1.99 -16.80 4.69
CA TRP A 27 -1.85 -16.54 3.26
C TRP A 27 -0.42 -16.81 2.81
N ASP A 28 -0.25 -17.24 1.55
CA ASP A 28 1.04 -17.23 0.90
C ASP A 28 1.33 -15.82 0.38
N VAL A 29 2.55 -15.34 0.58
CA VAL A 29 2.89 -13.93 0.36
C VAL A 29 3.99 -13.76 -0.68
N CYS A 30 3.78 -12.82 -1.60
CA CYS A 30 4.79 -12.36 -2.55
C CYS A 30 5.32 -11.00 -2.13
N ILE A 31 6.60 -10.97 -1.77
CA ILE A 31 7.34 -9.78 -1.36
C ILE A 31 7.96 -9.17 -2.60
N SER A 32 7.85 -7.86 -2.78
CA SER A 32 8.58 -7.16 -3.84
C SER A 32 9.33 -5.93 -3.33
N GLY A 33 10.51 -5.71 -3.88
CA GLY A 33 11.37 -4.59 -3.53
C GLY A 33 12.60 -4.53 -4.42
N ARG A 34 13.37 -3.43 -4.36
CA ARG A 34 14.57 -3.24 -5.19
C ARG A 34 15.84 -3.87 -4.62
N ASN A 35 15.90 -4.04 -3.30
CA ASN A 35 17.08 -4.60 -2.63
C ASN A 35 16.89 -6.11 -2.47
N ILE A 36 17.71 -6.88 -3.18
CA ILE A 36 17.65 -8.35 -3.20
C ILE A 36 17.83 -8.94 -1.79
N ASN A 37 18.79 -8.44 -1.01
CA ASN A 37 19.04 -8.97 0.33
C ASN A 37 17.84 -8.79 1.25
N GLN A 38 17.21 -7.59 1.25
CA GLN A 38 16.02 -7.33 2.06
C GLN A 38 14.82 -8.20 1.65
N VAL A 39 14.69 -8.47 0.37
CA VAL A 39 13.62 -9.32 -0.18
C VAL A 39 13.83 -10.77 0.23
N GLU A 40 15.06 -11.28 0.05
CA GLU A 40 15.43 -12.66 0.40
C GLU A 40 15.39 -12.91 1.91
N ASP A 41 15.94 -12.00 2.71
CA ASP A 41 15.92 -12.10 4.17
C ASP A 41 14.49 -12.20 4.71
N LEU A 42 13.58 -11.34 4.22
CA LEU A 42 12.19 -11.37 4.65
C LEU A 42 11.49 -12.66 4.19
N ALA A 43 11.71 -13.10 2.95
CA ALA A 43 11.14 -14.34 2.44
C ALA A 43 11.65 -15.57 3.22
N ASN A 44 12.95 -15.64 3.50
CA ASN A 44 13.55 -16.71 4.27
C ASN A 44 13.02 -16.75 5.72
N ASN A 45 12.90 -15.60 6.37
CA ASN A 45 12.34 -15.51 7.71
C ASN A 45 10.90 -16.04 7.76
N LEU A 46 10.05 -15.66 6.80
CA LEU A 46 8.67 -16.12 6.74
C LEU A 46 8.56 -17.61 6.40
N ASN A 47 9.42 -18.11 5.49
CA ASN A 47 9.50 -19.54 5.17
C ASN A 47 10.04 -20.36 6.35
N GLY A 48 10.84 -19.77 7.25
CA GLY A 48 11.25 -20.41 8.49
C GLY A 48 10.09 -20.61 9.47
N ILE A 49 9.03 -19.79 9.38
CA ILE A 49 7.82 -19.93 10.20
C ILE A 49 6.85 -20.93 9.56
N ARG A 50 6.63 -20.83 8.25
CA ARG A 50 5.77 -21.71 7.46
C ARG A 50 6.41 -21.99 6.10
N GLU A 51 6.80 -23.21 5.88
CA GLU A 51 7.55 -23.66 4.70
C GLU A 51 6.79 -23.36 3.40
N ASN A 52 7.51 -22.88 2.38
CA ASN A 52 7.01 -22.56 1.03
C ASN A 52 5.83 -21.56 0.99
N SER A 53 5.74 -20.68 1.98
CA SER A 53 4.65 -19.71 2.12
C SER A 53 5.01 -18.29 1.65
N ALA A 54 6.28 -18.04 1.34
CA ALA A 54 6.75 -16.73 0.91
C ALA A 54 7.67 -16.84 -0.31
N ILE A 55 7.43 -15.99 -1.30
CA ILE A 55 8.35 -15.76 -2.41
C ILE A 55 8.84 -14.31 -2.40
N GLY A 56 10.13 -14.13 -2.62
CA GLY A 56 10.76 -12.82 -2.69
C GLY A 56 11.16 -12.50 -4.13
N LEU A 57 10.76 -11.33 -4.63
CA LEU A 57 11.08 -10.87 -5.99
C LEU A 57 11.76 -9.51 -5.94
N ALA A 58 13.06 -9.49 -6.22
CA ALA A 58 13.83 -8.26 -6.36
C ALA A 58 13.51 -7.64 -7.72
N VAL A 59 12.78 -6.53 -7.71
CA VAL A 59 12.27 -5.88 -8.93
C VAL A 59 12.12 -4.38 -8.73
N ASP A 60 12.53 -3.60 -9.72
CA ASP A 60 12.19 -2.19 -9.84
C ASP A 60 10.92 -2.02 -10.67
N LEU A 61 9.82 -1.76 -10.00
CA LEU A 61 8.49 -1.62 -10.63
C LEU A 61 8.33 -0.33 -11.45
N GLU A 62 9.34 0.54 -11.52
CA GLU A 62 9.41 1.67 -12.44
C GLU A 62 9.97 1.25 -13.81
N VAL A 63 10.73 0.15 -13.86
CA VAL A 63 11.33 -0.40 -15.07
C VAL A 63 10.33 -1.33 -15.76
N LYS A 64 9.89 -0.96 -16.97
CA LYS A 64 8.85 -1.70 -17.71
C LYS A 64 9.16 -3.18 -17.94
N SER A 65 10.41 -3.50 -18.27
CA SER A 65 10.82 -4.90 -18.50
C SER A 65 10.75 -5.74 -17.22
N GLU A 66 11.12 -5.17 -16.08
CA GLU A 66 11.08 -5.85 -14.79
C GLU A 66 9.64 -6.03 -14.31
N LEU A 67 8.78 -5.01 -14.51
CA LEU A 67 7.36 -5.10 -14.20
C LEU A 67 6.67 -6.21 -15.02
N ASN A 68 6.98 -6.32 -16.31
CA ASN A 68 6.45 -7.40 -17.15
C ASN A 68 6.98 -8.77 -16.68
N GLY A 69 8.25 -8.86 -16.32
CA GLY A 69 8.85 -10.08 -15.76
C GLY A 69 8.19 -10.52 -14.45
N LEU A 70 7.75 -9.57 -13.61
CA LEU A 70 7.06 -9.87 -12.36
C LEU A 70 5.77 -10.68 -12.57
N PHE A 71 5.00 -10.36 -13.61
CA PHE A 71 3.79 -11.13 -13.95
C PHE A 71 4.12 -12.62 -14.16
N ASP A 72 5.13 -12.92 -14.98
CA ASP A 72 5.50 -14.30 -15.30
C ASP A 72 6.14 -15.02 -14.10
N LEU A 73 6.93 -14.30 -13.29
CA LEU A 73 7.54 -14.82 -12.08
C LEU A 73 6.50 -15.23 -11.01
N ILE A 74 5.36 -14.57 -10.97
CA ILE A 74 4.25 -14.94 -10.07
C ILE A 74 3.37 -16.01 -10.73
N LYS A 75 3.04 -15.86 -12.00
CA LYS A 75 2.15 -16.77 -12.72
C LYS A 75 2.71 -18.20 -12.78
N LYS A 76 4.02 -18.34 -13.00
CA LYS A 76 4.67 -19.65 -13.13
C LYS A 76 4.52 -20.54 -11.88
N PRO A 77 4.84 -20.07 -10.64
CA PRO A 77 4.69 -20.89 -9.44
C PRO A 77 3.26 -20.93 -8.88
N TRP A 78 2.47 -19.88 -9.05
CA TRP A 78 1.19 -19.69 -8.35
C TRP A 78 -0.04 -19.70 -9.26
N GLY A 79 0.10 -19.38 -10.54
CA GLY A 79 -0.97 -19.29 -11.52
C GLY A 79 -1.83 -18.03 -11.38
N GLU A 80 -2.34 -17.76 -10.20
CA GLU A 80 -3.26 -16.66 -9.91
C GLU A 80 -3.03 -16.09 -8.50
N LEU A 81 -3.62 -14.92 -8.23
CA LEU A 81 -3.62 -14.26 -6.94
C LEU A 81 -5.04 -14.03 -6.42
N ASP A 82 -5.21 -14.05 -5.10
CA ASP A 82 -6.44 -13.66 -4.41
C ASP A 82 -6.46 -12.18 -4.04
N CYS A 83 -5.26 -11.58 -3.84
CA CYS A 83 -5.13 -10.18 -3.48
C CYS A 83 -3.88 -9.54 -4.09
N ILE A 84 -4.01 -8.25 -4.49
CA ILE A 84 -2.87 -7.38 -4.77
C ILE A 84 -3.02 -6.12 -3.94
N VAL A 85 -1.94 -5.75 -3.23
CA VAL A 85 -1.84 -4.48 -2.51
C VAL A 85 -0.81 -3.58 -3.18
N PHE A 86 -1.27 -2.46 -3.73
CA PHE A 86 -0.43 -1.42 -4.33
C PHE A 86 -0.02 -0.44 -3.24
N ASN A 87 1.15 -0.68 -2.63
CA ASN A 87 1.63 0.07 -1.47
C ASN A 87 2.72 1.11 -1.82
N ILE A 88 3.37 1.02 -2.98
CA ILE A 88 4.44 1.96 -3.35
C ILE A 88 3.93 3.41 -3.35
N GLY A 89 4.73 4.29 -2.77
CA GLY A 89 4.47 5.71 -2.72
C GLY A 89 5.56 6.46 -1.95
N SER A 90 5.64 7.77 -2.15
CA SER A 90 6.57 8.64 -1.44
C SER A 90 5.91 9.98 -1.17
N GLY A 91 5.93 10.42 0.08
CA GLY A 91 5.53 11.77 0.50
C GLY A 91 6.67 12.80 0.43
N SER A 92 7.79 12.47 -0.24
CA SER A 92 8.90 13.41 -0.46
C SER A 92 8.53 14.46 -1.49
N GLY A 93 9.02 15.69 -1.30
CA GLY A 93 8.77 16.86 -2.15
C GLY A 93 8.78 18.14 -1.35
N ALA A 94 8.77 19.29 -2.02
CA ALA A 94 8.68 20.58 -1.38
C ALA A 94 7.33 20.74 -0.68
N LYS A 95 7.38 21.16 0.60
CA LYS A 95 6.20 21.50 1.37
C LYS A 95 5.75 22.92 1.01
N GLY A 96 4.44 23.14 0.97
CA GLY A 96 3.85 24.45 0.74
C GLY A 96 2.97 24.51 -0.50
N LEU A 97 2.55 25.74 -0.85
CA LEU A 97 1.60 26.00 -1.94
C LEU A 97 2.20 25.91 -3.34
N THR A 98 3.53 25.93 -3.44
CA THR A 98 4.23 25.95 -4.72
C THR A 98 5.14 24.74 -4.83
N SER A 99 5.04 24.03 -5.94
CA SER A 99 5.98 22.98 -6.34
C SER A 99 6.48 23.28 -7.75
N THR A 100 7.72 22.92 -8.04
CA THR A 100 8.29 23.02 -9.38
C THR A 100 7.61 22.03 -10.31
N PHE A 101 7.79 22.22 -11.63
CA PHE A 101 7.30 21.28 -12.63
C PHE A 101 7.88 19.87 -12.40
N ASP A 102 9.18 19.78 -12.17
CA ASP A 102 9.89 18.51 -11.95
C ASP A 102 9.41 17.77 -10.69
N GLU A 103 9.15 18.50 -9.59
CA GLU A 103 8.58 17.92 -8.37
C GLU A 103 7.18 17.37 -8.59
N ASN A 104 6.35 18.08 -9.36
CA ASN A 104 5.01 17.62 -9.73
C ASN A 104 5.07 16.37 -10.61
N GLU A 105 5.95 16.37 -11.62
CA GLU A 105 6.14 15.23 -12.50
C GLU A 105 6.63 14.01 -11.71
N LEU A 106 7.67 14.16 -10.90
CA LEU A 106 8.23 13.09 -10.08
C LEU A 106 7.18 12.52 -9.12
N SER A 107 6.47 13.37 -8.40
CA SER A 107 5.43 12.94 -7.46
C SER A 107 4.30 12.22 -8.17
N THR A 108 3.81 12.73 -9.29
CA THR A 108 2.76 12.10 -10.09
C THR A 108 3.23 10.77 -10.65
N ARG A 109 4.45 10.67 -11.10
CA ARG A 109 5.04 9.43 -11.60
C ARG A 109 5.06 8.35 -10.50
N ILE A 110 5.60 8.67 -9.32
CA ILE A 110 5.76 7.71 -8.22
C ILE A 110 4.41 7.32 -7.62
N ASN A 111 3.55 8.30 -7.31
CA ASN A 111 2.35 8.08 -6.50
C ASN A 111 1.08 7.77 -7.31
N PHE A 112 1.14 7.88 -8.63
CA PHE A 112 -0.01 7.61 -9.50
C PHE A 112 0.36 6.84 -10.77
N THR A 113 1.15 7.41 -11.69
CA THR A 113 1.35 6.83 -13.02
C THR A 113 1.97 5.44 -12.98
N ASN A 114 2.99 5.23 -12.14
CA ASN A 114 3.63 3.92 -11.98
C ASN A 114 2.70 2.91 -11.32
N ILE A 115 1.83 3.33 -10.39
CA ILE A 115 0.83 2.45 -9.78
C ILE A 115 -0.20 2.00 -10.83
N VAL A 116 -0.64 2.91 -11.70
CA VAL A 116 -1.55 2.56 -12.82
C VAL A 116 -0.89 1.56 -13.79
N LYS A 117 0.40 1.75 -14.11
CA LYS A 117 1.14 0.78 -14.94
C LYS A 117 1.21 -0.59 -14.27
N GLN A 118 1.56 -0.64 -12.98
CA GLN A 118 1.59 -1.88 -12.21
C GLN A 118 0.22 -2.57 -12.19
N PHE A 119 -0.85 -1.81 -11.92
CA PHE A 119 -2.21 -2.32 -11.96
C PHE A 119 -2.55 -2.94 -13.30
N ASN A 120 -2.31 -2.24 -14.41
CA ASN A 120 -2.62 -2.72 -15.75
C ASN A 120 -1.84 -4.00 -16.12
N THR A 121 -0.63 -4.16 -15.62
CA THR A 121 0.19 -5.36 -15.87
C THR A 121 -0.23 -6.53 -14.98
N LEU A 122 -0.56 -6.28 -13.72
CA LEU A 122 -0.72 -7.33 -12.71
C LEU A 122 -2.18 -7.76 -12.49
N ILE A 123 -3.15 -6.94 -12.91
CA ILE A 123 -4.58 -7.21 -12.64
C ILE A 123 -5.06 -8.53 -13.27
N ASP A 124 -4.44 -8.98 -14.32
CA ASP A 124 -4.80 -10.24 -14.96
C ASP A 124 -4.49 -11.45 -14.06
N LEU A 125 -3.54 -11.36 -13.12
CA LEU A 125 -3.30 -12.40 -12.11
C LEU A 125 -4.52 -12.62 -11.20
N ILE A 126 -5.27 -11.56 -10.87
CA ILE A 126 -6.55 -11.67 -10.14
C ILE A 126 -7.68 -12.12 -11.07
N LYS A 127 -7.71 -11.63 -12.31
CA LYS A 127 -8.75 -12.01 -13.27
C LYS A 127 -8.72 -13.49 -13.66
N LEU A 128 -7.60 -14.17 -13.47
CA LEU A 128 -7.48 -15.61 -13.65
C LEU A 128 -8.23 -16.38 -12.55
N ASN A 129 -8.35 -15.79 -11.36
CA ASN A 129 -9.06 -16.40 -10.24
C ASN A 129 -10.58 -16.36 -10.44
N LYS A 130 -11.18 -17.51 -10.68
CA LYS A 130 -12.63 -17.64 -10.92
C LYS A 130 -13.50 -17.32 -9.70
N GLN A 131 -12.92 -17.33 -8.51
CA GLN A 131 -13.61 -16.97 -7.27
C GLN A 131 -13.66 -15.45 -7.04
N GLY A 132 -12.97 -14.68 -7.89
CA GLY A 132 -12.78 -13.24 -7.74
C GLY A 132 -11.56 -12.94 -6.85
N GLY A 133 -11.49 -11.72 -6.32
CA GLY A 133 -10.36 -11.33 -5.49
C GLY A 133 -10.46 -9.91 -4.95
N SER A 134 -9.37 -9.43 -4.38
CA SER A 134 -9.29 -8.09 -3.80
C SER A 134 -8.10 -7.31 -4.34
N VAL A 135 -8.33 -6.04 -4.65
CA VAL A 135 -7.28 -5.07 -4.96
C VAL A 135 -7.36 -3.95 -3.94
N ILE A 136 -6.24 -3.62 -3.32
CA ILE A 136 -6.18 -2.56 -2.32
C ILE A 136 -5.08 -1.57 -2.72
N PHE A 137 -5.44 -0.30 -2.75
CA PHE A 137 -4.48 0.79 -2.93
C PHE A 137 -4.20 1.45 -1.59
N ILE A 138 -2.94 1.74 -1.31
CA ILE A 138 -2.55 2.57 -0.17
C ILE A 138 -2.59 4.03 -0.63
N GLY A 139 -3.65 4.71 -0.19
CA GLY A 139 -3.89 6.13 -0.39
C GLY A 139 -3.17 7.00 0.63
N SER A 140 -3.83 8.06 1.06
CA SER A 140 -3.43 8.96 2.18
C SER A 140 -4.59 9.90 2.51
N ILE A 141 -4.76 10.29 3.76
CA ILE A 141 -5.70 11.36 4.15
C ILE A 141 -5.35 12.71 3.49
N ALA A 142 -4.08 12.91 3.09
CA ALA A 142 -3.63 14.10 2.36
C ALA A 142 -4.37 14.34 1.04
N GLN A 143 -5.11 13.35 0.53
CA GLN A 143 -5.95 13.49 -0.66
C GLN A 143 -7.19 14.38 -0.44
N GLU A 144 -7.63 14.56 0.79
CA GLU A 144 -8.87 15.26 1.14
C GLU A 144 -8.62 16.46 2.04
N ILE A 145 -7.63 16.38 2.92
CA ILE A 145 -7.33 17.42 3.91
C ILE A 145 -5.89 17.90 3.82
N ASN A 146 -5.66 19.14 4.26
CA ASN A 146 -4.32 19.70 4.33
C ASN A 146 -3.59 19.24 5.60
N VAL A 147 -2.73 18.26 5.47
CA VAL A 147 -1.84 17.74 6.53
C VAL A 147 -0.40 18.25 6.37
N ASN A 148 -0.22 19.40 5.72
CA ASN A 148 1.10 19.95 5.40
C ASN A 148 1.99 19.00 4.59
N ALA A 149 1.36 18.18 3.73
CA ALA A 149 2.04 17.36 2.74
C ALA A 149 2.29 18.18 1.46
N PRO A 150 3.26 17.78 0.61
CA PRO A 150 3.43 18.39 -0.71
C PRO A 150 2.13 18.33 -1.52
N ILE A 151 1.75 19.46 -2.15
CA ILE A 151 0.50 19.51 -2.94
C ILE A 151 0.51 18.50 -4.09
N SER A 152 1.67 18.27 -4.71
CA SER A 152 1.86 17.28 -5.76
C SER A 152 1.59 15.84 -5.29
N TYR A 153 1.95 15.53 -4.04
CA TYR A 153 1.62 14.26 -3.40
C TYR A 153 0.12 14.12 -3.16
N SER A 154 -0.51 15.16 -2.57
CA SER A 154 -1.96 15.18 -2.31
C SER A 154 -2.77 14.98 -3.59
N ASN A 155 -2.42 15.72 -4.66
CA ASN A 155 -3.05 15.59 -5.97
C ASN A 155 -2.90 14.17 -6.55
N SER A 156 -1.70 13.58 -6.43
CA SER A 156 -1.43 12.23 -6.93
C SER A 156 -2.24 11.17 -6.18
N LYS A 157 -2.36 11.30 -4.85
CA LYS A 157 -3.17 10.39 -4.03
C LYS A 157 -4.67 10.57 -4.29
N ARG A 158 -5.13 11.81 -4.56
CA ARG A 158 -6.51 12.05 -5.01
C ARG A 158 -6.79 11.38 -6.36
N ALA A 159 -5.89 11.52 -7.33
CA ALA A 159 -6.00 10.85 -8.62
C ALA A 159 -6.06 9.32 -8.47
N LEU A 160 -5.25 8.74 -7.58
CA LEU A 160 -5.27 7.31 -7.28
C LEU A 160 -6.61 6.84 -6.71
N ASN A 161 -7.23 7.63 -5.82
CA ASN A 161 -8.55 7.31 -5.25
C ASN A 161 -9.64 7.31 -6.34
N VAL A 162 -9.63 8.32 -7.22
CA VAL A 162 -10.56 8.37 -8.35
C VAL A 162 -10.35 7.16 -9.26
N PHE A 163 -9.10 6.83 -9.61
CA PHE A 163 -8.78 5.64 -10.41
C PHE A 163 -9.30 4.36 -9.76
N ALA A 164 -9.08 4.18 -8.46
CA ALA A 164 -9.56 3.01 -7.73
C ALA A 164 -11.09 2.87 -7.79
N LYS A 165 -11.83 3.95 -7.64
CA LYS A 165 -13.30 3.95 -7.75
C LYS A 165 -13.79 3.53 -9.14
N TYR A 166 -13.14 4.01 -10.20
CA TYR A 166 -13.45 3.56 -11.55
C TYR A 166 -13.18 2.08 -11.75
N GLN A 167 -12.03 1.58 -11.25
CA GLN A 167 -11.70 0.16 -11.33
C GLN A 167 -12.66 -0.70 -10.50
N ALA A 168 -13.11 -0.22 -9.34
CA ALA A 168 -14.11 -0.91 -8.53
C ALA A 168 -15.41 -1.14 -9.29
N SER A 169 -15.94 -0.09 -9.94
CA SER A 169 -17.12 -0.17 -10.78
C SER A 169 -16.95 -1.17 -11.95
N THR A 170 -15.80 -1.11 -12.63
CA THR A 170 -15.52 -1.94 -13.81
C THR A 170 -15.34 -3.42 -13.46
N LEU A 171 -14.73 -3.73 -12.32
CA LEU A 171 -14.33 -5.09 -11.95
C LEU A 171 -15.33 -5.82 -11.05
N ALA A 172 -16.32 -5.12 -10.49
CA ALA A 172 -17.30 -5.68 -9.57
C ALA A 172 -18.07 -6.88 -10.16
N SER A 173 -18.45 -6.82 -11.43
CA SER A 173 -19.14 -7.92 -12.15
C SER A 173 -18.30 -9.21 -12.24
N ARG A 174 -16.98 -9.09 -12.09
CA ARG A 174 -16.04 -10.22 -12.03
C ARG A 174 -15.74 -10.66 -10.60
N LYS A 175 -16.48 -10.18 -9.60
CA LYS A 175 -16.26 -10.43 -8.18
C LYS A 175 -14.89 -9.94 -7.67
N ILE A 176 -14.27 -8.98 -8.37
CA ILE A 176 -13.04 -8.34 -7.95
C ILE A 176 -13.41 -7.04 -7.23
N ARG A 177 -13.08 -6.98 -5.95
CA ARG A 177 -13.30 -5.81 -5.10
C ARG A 177 -12.08 -4.91 -5.14
N VAL A 178 -12.30 -3.61 -5.30
CA VAL A 178 -11.23 -2.61 -5.28
C VAL A 178 -11.54 -1.59 -4.21
N ASN A 179 -10.62 -1.37 -3.28
CA ASN A 179 -10.77 -0.43 -2.18
C ASN A 179 -9.49 0.36 -1.94
N VAL A 180 -9.59 1.47 -1.23
CA VAL A 180 -8.46 2.32 -0.83
C VAL A 180 -8.40 2.38 0.68
N ILE A 181 -7.21 2.21 1.25
CA ILE A 181 -6.91 2.51 2.65
C ILE A 181 -6.09 3.78 2.67
N ASN A 182 -6.50 4.78 3.45
CA ASN A 182 -5.84 6.07 3.58
C ASN A 182 -5.19 6.17 4.96
N PRO A 183 -3.89 5.92 5.08
CA PRO A 183 -3.18 6.16 6.31
C PRO A 183 -3.17 7.64 6.69
N GLY A 184 -3.27 7.92 7.99
CA GLY A 184 -2.93 9.19 8.58
C GLY A 184 -1.43 9.32 8.86
N HIS A 185 -1.11 9.84 10.05
CA HIS A 185 0.25 9.99 10.53
C HIS A 185 0.75 8.67 11.12
N ILE A 186 1.57 7.93 10.37
CA ILE A 186 2.03 6.59 10.74
C ILE A 186 3.53 6.60 11.07
N LEU A 187 3.87 6.05 12.23
CA LEU A 187 5.25 5.83 12.63
C LEU A 187 5.83 4.66 11.84
N THR A 188 6.86 4.93 11.06
CA THR A 188 7.64 3.92 10.33
C THR A 188 9.12 4.06 10.68
N GLU A 189 9.83 2.94 10.78
CA GLU A 189 11.28 2.95 10.99
C GLU A 189 11.98 3.84 9.95
N THR A 190 12.86 4.72 10.40
CA THR A 190 13.59 5.70 9.57
C THR A 190 12.70 6.69 8.80
N GLY A 191 11.41 6.73 9.08
CA GLY A 191 10.45 7.65 8.47
C GLY A 191 10.53 9.07 9.01
N VAL A 192 9.74 9.97 8.42
CA VAL A 192 9.69 11.38 8.85
C VAL A 192 9.28 11.52 10.32
N TRP A 193 8.32 10.73 10.77
CA TRP A 193 7.82 10.77 12.13
C TRP A 193 8.78 10.15 13.14
N ASP A 194 9.53 9.11 12.75
CA ASP A 194 10.56 8.51 13.60
C ASP A 194 11.72 9.49 13.83
N LYS A 195 12.17 10.17 12.76
CA LYS A 195 13.16 11.25 12.89
C LYS A 195 12.66 12.37 13.81
N LYS A 196 11.44 12.85 13.62
CA LYS A 196 10.86 13.91 14.45
C LYS A 196 10.77 13.48 15.91
N ARG A 197 10.39 12.23 16.19
CA ARG A 197 10.33 11.65 17.54
C ARG A 197 11.70 11.62 18.22
N ILE A 198 12.76 11.33 17.47
CA ILE A 198 14.13 11.25 17.97
C ILE A 198 14.75 12.65 18.11
N ASP A 199 14.64 13.48 17.08
CA ASP A 199 15.37 14.76 16.99
C ASP A 199 14.66 15.87 17.76
N THR A 200 13.33 15.85 17.84
CA THR A 200 12.51 16.92 18.48
C THR A 200 11.31 16.33 19.23
N PRO A 201 11.53 15.57 20.35
CA PRO A 201 10.47 14.82 21.04
C PRO A 201 9.34 15.70 21.59
N GLU A 202 9.63 16.90 22.10
CA GLU A 202 8.59 17.84 22.56
C GLU A 202 7.68 18.25 21.41
N SER A 203 8.24 18.76 20.31
CA SER A 203 7.48 19.13 19.12
C SER A 203 6.74 17.94 18.48
N PHE A 204 7.21 16.71 18.68
CA PHE A 204 6.50 15.52 18.25
C PHE A 204 5.26 15.25 19.12
N ASN A 205 5.36 15.41 20.44
CA ASN A 205 4.24 15.25 21.35
C ASN A 205 3.18 16.35 21.16
N ASP A 206 3.60 17.60 21.06
CA ASP A 206 2.71 18.74 20.78
C ASP A 206 1.93 18.50 19.47
N PHE A 207 2.63 18.02 18.44
CA PHE A 207 1.98 17.70 17.17
C PHE A 207 0.90 16.63 17.33
N ILE A 208 1.14 15.58 18.12
CA ILE A 208 0.15 14.52 18.37
C ILE A 208 -1.08 15.09 19.07
N GLU A 209 -0.88 15.87 20.14
CA GLU A 209 -1.96 16.48 20.93
C GLU A 209 -2.83 17.42 20.07
N GLU A 210 -2.20 18.21 19.21
CA GLU A 210 -2.89 19.21 18.38
C GLU A 210 -3.58 18.63 17.13
N ASN A 211 -3.07 17.51 16.59
CA ASN A 211 -3.45 17.09 15.25
C ASN A 211 -4.03 15.67 15.17
N ILE A 212 -3.95 14.86 16.22
CA ILE A 212 -4.44 13.48 16.20
C ILE A 212 -5.41 13.24 17.36
N PRO A 213 -6.74 13.31 17.13
CA PRO A 213 -7.74 13.25 18.20
C PRO A 213 -7.64 12.05 19.15
N ILE A 214 -7.22 10.88 18.65
CA ILE A 214 -7.05 9.69 19.50
C ILE A 214 -5.84 9.81 20.47
N GLY A 215 -4.99 10.83 20.33
CA GLY A 215 -3.88 11.12 21.23
C GLY A 215 -2.63 10.24 21.04
N SER A 216 -2.52 9.56 19.90
CA SER A 216 -1.34 8.74 19.60
C SER A 216 -1.06 8.69 18.10
N ILE A 217 0.24 8.55 17.74
CA ILE A 217 0.62 8.33 16.35
C ILE A 217 0.27 6.91 15.93
N GLY A 218 -0.22 6.74 14.69
CA GLY A 218 -0.58 5.43 14.16
C GLY A 218 0.62 4.51 13.96
N LYS A 219 0.39 3.21 14.08
CA LYS A 219 1.38 2.15 13.87
C LYS A 219 1.13 1.45 12.54
N VAL A 220 2.20 0.94 11.93
CA VAL A 220 2.10 0.19 10.67
C VAL A 220 1.16 -1.02 10.75
N GLY A 221 1.07 -1.65 11.92
CA GLY A 221 0.18 -2.78 12.17
C GLY A 221 -1.31 -2.42 12.04
N GLU A 222 -1.71 -1.20 12.40
CA GLU A 222 -3.12 -0.76 12.29
C GLU A 222 -3.54 -0.64 10.81
N ILE A 223 -2.62 -0.16 9.96
CA ILE A 223 -2.84 -0.15 8.52
C ILE A 223 -2.90 -1.57 7.95
N ALA A 224 -2.01 -2.45 8.42
CA ALA A 224 -1.99 -3.85 7.98
C ALA A 224 -3.30 -4.58 8.35
N GLU A 225 -3.86 -4.34 9.53
CA GLU A 225 -5.16 -4.88 9.93
C GLU A 225 -6.30 -4.38 9.04
N ALA A 226 -6.35 -3.09 8.73
CA ALA A 226 -7.37 -2.52 7.84
C ALA A 226 -7.28 -3.11 6.42
N VAL A 227 -6.05 -3.28 5.89
CA VAL A 227 -5.81 -3.91 4.59
C VAL A 227 -6.26 -5.38 4.62
N PHE A 228 -5.89 -6.13 5.65
CA PHE A 228 -6.28 -7.53 5.80
C PHE A 228 -7.80 -7.66 5.96
N PHE A 229 -8.43 -6.78 6.74
CA PHE A 229 -9.88 -6.71 6.86
C PHE A 229 -10.56 -6.54 5.50
N CYS A 230 -10.06 -5.68 4.63
CA CYS A 230 -10.62 -5.49 3.29
C CYS A 230 -10.36 -6.66 2.35
N ALA A 231 -9.24 -7.36 2.50
CA ALA A 231 -8.84 -8.45 1.62
C ALA A 231 -9.49 -9.79 2.00
N ASP A 232 -9.38 -10.17 3.29
CA ASP A 232 -9.77 -11.49 3.76
C ASP A 232 -11.27 -11.58 4.04
N SER A 233 -12.01 -12.15 3.10
CA SER A 233 -13.46 -12.19 3.23
C SER A 233 -14.07 -13.49 2.77
N PRO A 234 -14.87 -14.17 3.63
CA PRO A 234 -16.10 -14.74 3.10
C PRO A 234 -17.31 -13.78 3.18
N ASN A 235 -17.31 -12.79 4.05
CA ASN A 235 -18.52 -11.99 4.35
C ASN A 235 -18.41 -10.50 3.96
N ARG A 236 -17.44 -10.10 3.11
CA ARG A 236 -17.19 -8.68 2.76
C ARG A 236 -17.36 -8.38 1.28
N ASN A 237 -18.16 -9.19 0.57
CA ASN A 237 -18.40 -9.03 -0.87
C ASN A 237 -19.03 -7.68 -1.24
N PHE A 238 -19.70 -7.01 -0.30
CA PHE A 238 -20.28 -5.68 -0.49
C PHE A 238 -19.30 -4.52 -0.27
N LEU A 239 -18.07 -4.79 0.22
CA LEU A 239 -17.06 -3.75 0.38
C LEU A 239 -16.34 -3.51 -0.95
N VAL A 240 -16.91 -2.65 -1.78
CA VAL A 240 -16.45 -2.33 -3.15
C VAL A 240 -16.43 -0.83 -3.34
N GLY A 241 -15.29 -0.29 -3.78
CA GLY A 241 -15.13 1.16 -4.03
C GLY A 241 -15.02 2.01 -2.77
N ALA A 242 -14.81 1.40 -1.61
CA ALA A 242 -14.63 2.13 -0.37
C ALA A 242 -13.27 2.84 -0.32
N SER A 243 -13.28 4.03 0.28
CA SER A 243 -12.09 4.80 0.66
C SER A 243 -12.15 4.94 2.18
N ILE A 244 -11.22 4.28 2.89
CA ILE A 244 -11.27 4.11 4.34
C ILE A 244 -10.08 4.82 4.97
N ASP A 245 -10.37 5.81 5.81
CA ASP A 245 -9.36 6.54 6.56
C ASP A 245 -8.98 5.75 7.82
N VAL A 246 -7.68 5.62 8.06
CA VAL A 246 -7.09 5.00 9.25
C VAL A 246 -6.09 6.01 9.82
N ASP A 247 -6.59 6.98 10.58
CA ASP A 247 -5.88 8.23 10.83
C ASP A 247 -6.04 8.79 12.26
N GLY A 248 -6.66 8.03 13.16
CA GLY A 248 -6.88 8.46 14.54
C GLY A 248 -7.82 9.67 14.68
N GLY A 249 -8.65 9.93 13.65
CA GLY A 249 -9.60 11.04 13.62
C GLY A 249 -9.03 12.34 13.06
N THR A 250 -7.80 12.35 12.53
CA THR A 250 -7.17 13.55 11.98
C THR A 250 -8.04 14.22 10.90
N SER A 251 -8.70 13.45 10.03
CA SER A 251 -9.56 13.96 8.97
C SER A 251 -10.87 14.60 9.46
N LEU A 252 -11.22 14.40 10.74
CA LEU A 252 -12.46 14.94 11.32
C LEU A 252 -12.30 16.36 11.88
N ILE A 253 -11.07 16.82 12.08
CA ILE A 253 -10.77 18.12 12.71
C ILE A 253 -10.07 19.10 11.78
N LYS A 254 -9.85 18.78 10.51
CA LYS A 254 -9.14 19.59 9.51
C LYS A 254 -9.96 19.86 8.26
#